data_151923d251dac87508bbcd229ae447ca
#
_entry.id   151923d251dac87508bbcd229ae447ca
#
_cell.length_a   1.000
_cell.length_b   1.000
_cell.length_c   1.000
_cell.angle_alpha   90.00
_cell.angle_beta   90.00
_cell.angle_gamma   90.00
#
_symmetry.space_group_name_H-M   'P 1'
#
loop_
_entity.id
_entity.type
_entity.pdbx_description
1 polymer ?
#
loop_
_entity_poly.entity_id
_entity_poly.type
_entity_poly.pdbx_seq_one_letter_code
_entity_poly.pdbx_strand_id
1 'polypeptide(L)'
;MQLAMIGLGRMGANMVRRLIKGGHACVVFDMSPKAVADLARDKAVGAASLVDLVRKLEKPRAVWLMVPAAAVDKTIADLVPHLESGDILIDGGNSYYVDDIRRAHELAPKAINYVDVGTSGGVWGLERGYCMMIGGPDAAVRHLDPIFKTLAPGAGNIPRTPGRERIGGTAELGYLHCGANGAGHFVKMVHNGIEYGIMAAYAEGMSILRHANVGEQQRAIDAETTPLRNPELYQYELNLRDIAEVWRRGSVIASWLLDLTATALTKDPALTNFAGRVSDSGEGRWTIKAAIDAAVPVPVLSTALYERFSSRGEATFGDKLLSAMRYDVGGHVEKTAG
;
A
#
# COMPACT_ATOMS: atom_id res chain seq x y z
N MET A 1 3.00 -19.10 -19.72
CA MET A 1 2.15 -18.06 -20.35
C MET A 1 3.02 -16.87 -20.74
N GLN A 2 2.50 -16.06 -21.68
CA GLN A 2 3.08 -14.77 -22.00
C GLN A 2 2.26 -13.64 -21.35
N LEU A 3 2.92 -12.58 -20.88
CA LEU A 3 2.31 -11.40 -20.27
C LEU A 3 3.07 -10.14 -20.68
N ALA A 4 2.35 -9.06 -20.99
CA ALA A 4 2.98 -7.74 -21.08
C ALA A 4 2.95 -7.03 -19.73
N MET A 5 4.02 -6.27 -19.42
CA MET A 5 4.08 -5.38 -18.26
C MET A 5 4.38 -3.96 -18.73
N ILE A 6 3.51 -3.01 -18.40
CA ILE A 6 3.68 -1.58 -18.65
C ILE A 6 3.89 -0.87 -17.32
N GLY A 7 4.99 -0.15 -17.21
CA GLY A 7 5.44 0.46 -15.96
C GLY A 7 6.40 -0.46 -15.20
N LEU A 8 7.69 -0.13 -15.31
CA LEU A 8 8.81 -0.93 -14.80
C LEU A 8 9.46 -0.27 -13.58
N GLY A 9 8.65 0.39 -12.78
CA GLY A 9 9.07 0.88 -11.46
C GLY A 9 9.43 -0.28 -10.52
N ARG A 10 9.71 0.03 -9.27
CA ARG A 10 10.18 -0.97 -8.28
C ARG A 10 9.32 -2.23 -8.20
N MET A 11 7.99 -2.11 -8.26
CA MET A 11 7.10 -3.26 -8.22
C MET A 11 7.01 -3.98 -9.57
N GLY A 12 6.72 -3.27 -10.68
CA GLY A 12 6.56 -3.87 -11.99
C GLY A 12 7.80 -4.64 -12.45
N ALA A 13 8.98 -4.08 -12.26
CA ALA A 13 10.24 -4.76 -12.57
C ALA A 13 10.44 -6.06 -11.74
N ASN A 14 10.12 -6.02 -10.45
CA ASN A 14 10.23 -7.20 -9.58
C ASN A 14 9.19 -8.28 -9.93
N MET A 15 7.98 -7.89 -10.32
CA MET A 15 6.96 -8.82 -10.83
C MET A 15 7.44 -9.52 -12.09
N VAL A 16 8.00 -8.77 -13.05
CA VAL A 16 8.58 -9.35 -14.29
C VAL A 16 9.67 -10.35 -13.96
N ARG A 17 10.62 -10.01 -13.08
CA ARG A 17 11.68 -10.94 -12.67
C ARG A 17 11.14 -12.21 -12.04
N ARG A 18 10.12 -12.08 -11.18
CA ARG A 18 9.48 -13.23 -10.54
C ARG A 18 8.73 -14.10 -11.55
N LEU A 19 8.04 -13.51 -12.52
CA LEU A 19 7.37 -14.22 -13.61
C LEU A 19 8.38 -14.98 -14.50
N ILE A 20 9.46 -14.35 -14.90
CA ILE A 20 10.51 -14.99 -15.70
C ILE A 20 11.14 -16.18 -14.94
N LYS A 21 11.39 -16.01 -13.65
CA LYS A 21 11.86 -17.09 -12.77
C LYS A 21 10.87 -18.26 -12.70
N GLY A 22 9.57 -17.99 -12.78
CA GLY A 22 8.49 -18.97 -12.85
C GLY A 22 8.24 -19.57 -14.24
N GLY A 23 9.08 -19.24 -15.23
CA GLY A 23 8.98 -19.79 -16.58
C GLY A 23 7.98 -19.09 -17.50
N HIS A 24 7.53 -17.88 -17.16
CA HIS A 24 6.67 -17.08 -18.02
C HIS A 24 7.51 -16.20 -18.96
N ALA A 25 6.97 -15.92 -20.16
CA ALA A 25 7.54 -14.95 -21.08
C ALA A 25 6.96 -13.57 -20.82
N CYS A 26 7.82 -12.55 -20.68
CA CYS A 26 7.38 -11.19 -20.40
C CYS A 26 7.79 -10.23 -21.51
N VAL A 27 6.84 -9.49 -22.07
CA VAL A 27 7.07 -8.34 -22.95
C VAL A 27 6.95 -7.07 -22.10
N VAL A 28 7.92 -6.17 -22.16
CA VAL A 28 7.98 -5.05 -21.22
C VAL A 28 8.09 -3.71 -21.91
N PHE A 29 7.39 -2.71 -21.37
CA PHE A 29 7.45 -1.33 -21.83
C PHE A 29 7.45 -0.36 -20.65
N ASP A 30 8.26 0.67 -20.76
CA ASP A 30 8.29 1.82 -19.86
C ASP A 30 8.69 3.07 -20.65
N MET A 31 8.32 4.25 -20.16
CA MET A 31 8.79 5.52 -20.73
C MET A 31 10.30 5.73 -20.54
N SER A 32 10.92 5.01 -19.62
CA SER A 32 12.38 4.95 -19.43
C SER A 32 12.98 3.81 -20.26
N PRO A 33 13.70 4.12 -21.36
CA PRO A 33 14.39 3.08 -22.14
C PRO A 33 15.42 2.28 -21.33
N LYS A 34 15.98 2.93 -20.28
CA LYS A 34 16.90 2.26 -19.37
C LYS A 34 16.22 1.13 -18.60
N ALA A 35 14.99 1.36 -18.08
CA ALA A 35 14.25 0.34 -17.35
C ALA A 35 13.92 -0.86 -18.24
N VAL A 36 13.57 -0.63 -19.51
CA VAL A 36 13.35 -1.68 -20.51
C VAL A 36 14.64 -2.47 -20.79
N ALA A 37 15.77 -1.77 -21.00
CA ALA A 37 17.06 -2.40 -21.26
C ALA A 37 17.56 -3.21 -20.04
N ASP A 38 17.30 -2.75 -18.82
CA ASP A 38 17.68 -3.47 -17.60
C ASP A 38 16.95 -4.82 -17.50
N LEU A 39 15.64 -4.86 -17.80
CA LEU A 39 14.87 -6.10 -17.79
C LEU A 39 15.13 -7.01 -19.00
N ALA A 40 15.55 -6.44 -20.13
CA ALA A 40 15.97 -7.24 -21.27
C ALA A 40 17.20 -8.11 -20.93
N ARG A 41 18.08 -7.63 -20.03
CA ARG A 41 19.20 -8.43 -19.49
C ARG A 41 18.71 -9.59 -18.62
N ASP A 42 17.54 -9.43 -17.99
CA ASP A 42 16.86 -10.45 -17.20
C ASP A 42 15.97 -11.38 -18.07
N LYS A 43 16.15 -11.38 -19.40
CA LYS A 43 15.42 -12.19 -20.40
C LYS A 43 13.99 -11.72 -20.71
N ALA A 44 13.58 -10.51 -20.34
CA ALA A 44 12.36 -9.93 -20.84
C ALA A 44 12.51 -9.47 -22.30
N VAL A 45 11.42 -9.45 -23.05
CA VAL A 45 11.39 -8.91 -24.42
C VAL A 45 11.03 -7.43 -24.33
N GLY A 46 11.99 -6.54 -24.59
CA GLY A 46 11.74 -5.09 -24.61
C GLY A 46 10.87 -4.68 -25.79
N ALA A 47 9.95 -3.73 -25.55
CA ALA A 47 9.16 -3.08 -26.58
C ALA A 47 9.53 -1.60 -26.70
N ALA A 48 9.57 -1.07 -27.93
CA ALA A 48 9.90 0.33 -28.22
C ALA A 48 8.68 1.28 -28.11
N SER A 49 7.47 0.73 -28.14
CA SER A 49 6.20 1.47 -28.02
C SER A 49 5.10 0.52 -27.57
N LEU A 50 3.93 1.08 -27.21
CA LEU A 50 2.73 0.30 -26.88
C LEU A 50 2.27 -0.53 -28.08
N VAL A 51 2.37 -0.01 -29.30
CA VAL A 51 2.06 -0.76 -30.54
C VAL A 51 3.01 -1.93 -30.71
N ASP A 52 4.30 -1.73 -30.53
CA ASP A 52 5.32 -2.76 -30.61
C ASP A 52 5.11 -3.83 -29.53
N LEU A 53 4.74 -3.42 -28.31
CA LEU A 53 4.40 -4.33 -27.21
C LEU A 53 3.25 -5.25 -27.60
N VAL A 54 2.12 -4.70 -28.08
CA VAL A 54 0.94 -5.48 -28.46
C VAL A 54 1.23 -6.44 -29.61
N ARG A 55 2.05 -6.04 -30.61
CA ARG A 55 2.46 -6.90 -31.73
C ARG A 55 3.30 -8.11 -31.31
N LYS A 56 4.01 -8.01 -30.20
CA LYS A 56 4.85 -9.09 -29.65
C LYS A 56 4.10 -10.09 -28.79
N LEU A 57 2.78 -9.85 -28.55
CA LEU A 57 1.96 -10.71 -27.72
C LEU A 57 1.14 -11.71 -28.52
N GLU A 58 1.04 -12.92 -27.98
CA GLU A 58 0.15 -13.98 -28.45
C GLU A 58 -1.27 -13.76 -27.93
N LYS A 59 -2.29 -14.12 -28.74
CA LYS A 59 -3.71 -14.00 -28.37
C LYS A 59 -4.19 -15.22 -27.55
N PRO A 60 -5.08 -15.00 -26.56
CA PRO A 60 -5.56 -13.71 -26.07
C PRO A 60 -4.43 -12.98 -25.32
N ARG A 61 -4.24 -11.70 -25.66
CA ARG A 61 -3.17 -10.90 -25.07
C ARG A 61 -3.52 -10.55 -23.64
N ALA A 62 -2.54 -10.63 -22.73
CA ALA A 62 -2.66 -10.19 -21.36
C ALA A 62 -1.69 -9.01 -21.12
N VAL A 63 -2.24 -7.84 -20.80
CA VAL A 63 -1.48 -6.61 -20.60
C VAL A 63 -1.68 -6.09 -19.18
N TRP A 64 -0.62 -6.09 -18.38
CA TRP A 64 -0.63 -5.65 -16.98
C TRP A 64 -0.07 -4.23 -16.87
N LEU A 65 -0.85 -3.34 -16.27
CA LEU A 65 -0.49 -1.95 -16.00
C LEU A 65 0.03 -1.81 -14.56
N MET A 66 1.24 -1.27 -14.41
CA MET A 66 1.86 -0.89 -13.14
C MET A 66 2.26 0.58 -13.17
N VAL A 67 1.37 1.43 -13.66
CA VAL A 67 1.55 2.87 -13.79
C VAL A 67 0.85 3.63 -12.66
N PRO A 68 1.23 4.89 -12.38
CA PRO A 68 0.50 5.72 -11.42
C PRO A 68 -0.98 5.84 -11.80
N ALA A 69 -1.89 5.89 -10.80
CA ALA A 69 -3.33 5.94 -11.01
C ALA A 69 -3.77 7.05 -12.00
N ALA A 70 -3.13 8.21 -11.94
CA ALA A 70 -3.39 9.33 -12.86
C ALA A 70 -3.03 9.05 -14.34
N ALA A 71 -2.21 8.03 -14.61
CA ALA A 71 -1.79 7.67 -15.97
C ALA A 71 -2.59 6.49 -16.55
N VAL A 72 -3.40 5.80 -15.76
CA VAL A 72 -4.09 4.57 -16.19
C VAL A 72 -5.05 4.84 -17.34
N ASP A 73 -5.94 5.83 -17.23
CA ASP A 73 -6.92 6.13 -18.27
C ASP A 73 -6.27 6.48 -19.61
N LYS A 74 -5.20 7.29 -19.57
CA LYS A 74 -4.43 7.61 -20.78
C LYS A 74 -3.77 6.37 -21.38
N THR A 75 -3.17 5.52 -20.55
CA THR A 75 -2.52 4.30 -21.03
C THR A 75 -3.52 3.34 -21.66
N ILE A 76 -4.72 3.21 -21.07
CA ILE A 76 -5.83 2.42 -21.65
C ILE A 76 -6.26 3.00 -22.98
N ALA A 77 -6.47 4.32 -23.08
CA ALA A 77 -6.87 4.97 -24.32
C ALA A 77 -5.85 4.76 -25.46
N ASP A 78 -4.56 4.80 -25.13
CA ASP A 78 -3.47 4.58 -26.08
C ASP A 78 -3.35 3.10 -26.50
N LEU A 79 -3.75 2.14 -25.64
CA LEU A 79 -3.68 0.69 -25.91
C LEU A 79 -4.88 0.14 -26.68
N VAL A 80 -6.10 0.57 -26.31
CA VAL A 80 -7.35 0.01 -26.81
C VAL A 80 -7.45 -0.04 -28.34
N PRO A 81 -6.95 0.92 -29.12
CA PRO A 81 -6.96 0.83 -30.60
C PRO A 81 -6.16 -0.34 -31.18
N HIS A 82 -5.30 -0.97 -30.37
CA HIS A 82 -4.40 -2.06 -30.78
C HIS A 82 -4.80 -3.40 -30.19
N LEU A 83 -5.75 -3.42 -29.25
CA LEU A 83 -6.30 -4.63 -28.64
C LEU A 83 -7.50 -5.16 -29.44
N GLU A 84 -7.80 -6.44 -29.27
CA GLU A 84 -8.88 -7.14 -29.94
C GLU A 84 -9.82 -7.82 -28.94
N SER A 85 -10.97 -8.26 -29.45
CA SER A 85 -11.92 -9.05 -28.66
C SER A 85 -11.23 -10.27 -28.03
N GLY A 86 -11.46 -10.49 -26.74
CA GLY A 86 -10.86 -11.57 -25.96
C GLY A 86 -9.57 -11.19 -25.24
N ASP A 87 -8.92 -10.09 -25.61
CA ASP A 87 -7.73 -9.61 -24.90
C ASP A 87 -8.07 -9.20 -23.46
N ILE A 88 -7.08 -9.25 -22.58
CA ILE A 88 -7.24 -8.99 -21.14
C ILE A 88 -6.34 -7.81 -20.75
N LEU A 89 -6.93 -6.81 -20.14
CA LEU A 89 -6.23 -5.65 -19.59
C LEU A 89 -6.33 -5.71 -18.07
N ILE A 90 -5.16 -5.66 -17.42
CA ILE A 90 -5.03 -5.82 -15.96
C ILE A 90 -4.51 -4.52 -15.36
N ASP A 91 -5.26 -3.93 -14.45
CA ASP A 91 -4.78 -2.81 -13.63
C ASP A 91 -4.27 -3.35 -12.28
N GLY A 92 -2.96 -3.33 -12.08
CA GLY A 92 -2.31 -3.76 -10.84
C GLY A 92 -1.73 -2.61 -10.03
N GLY A 93 -2.08 -1.37 -10.39
CA GLY A 93 -1.69 -0.17 -9.65
C GLY A 93 -2.49 0.06 -8.36
N ASN A 94 -2.36 1.25 -7.80
CA ASN A 94 -3.21 1.73 -6.71
C ASN A 94 -4.37 2.53 -7.28
N SER A 95 -5.32 1.88 -7.90
CA SER A 95 -6.48 2.52 -8.53
C SER A 95 -7.70 2.58 -7.61
N TYR A 96 -8.57 3.54 -7.87
CA TYR A 96 -9.85 3.66 -7.18
C TYR A 96 -10.86 2.70 -7.80
N TYR A 97 -11.44 1.82 -7.01
CA TYR A 97 -12.35 0.76 -7.47
C TYR A 97 -13.53 1.26 -8.33
N VAL A 98 -13.99 2.50 -8.11
CA VAL A 98 -15.06 3.12 -8.92
C VAL A 98 -14.60 3.34 -10.35
N ASP A 99 -13.32 3.71 -10.55
CA ASP A 99 -12.75 3.84 -11.89
C ASP A 99 -12.62 2.49 -12.59
N ASP A 100 -12.33 1.42 -11.85
CA ASP A 100 -12.28 0.06 -12.43
C ASP A 100 -13.63 -0.37 -12.97
N ILE A 101 -14.70 -0.11 -12.23
CA ILE A 101 -16.07 -0.40 -12.68
C ILE A 101 -16.39 0.39 -13.95
N ARG A 102 -16.05 1.68 -13.99
CA ARG A 102 -16.23 2.53 -15.18
C ARG A 102 -15.45 1.99 -16.38
N ARG A 103 -14.15 1.72 -16.20
CA ARG A 103 -13.26 1.19 -17.26
C ARG A 103 -13.75 -0.14 -17.80
N ALA A 104 -14.19 -1.04 -16.93
CA ALA A 104 -14.78 -2.31 -17.34
C ALA A 104 -16.02 -2.11 -18.23
N HIS A 105 -16.91 -1.19 -17.86
CA HIS A 105 -18.10 -0.85 -18.68
C HIS A 105 -17.71 -0.23 -20.03
N GLU A 106 -16.70 0.62 -20.09
CA GLU A 106 -16.21 1.25 -21.32
C GLU A 106 -15.54 0.23 -22.28
N LEU A 107 -14.94 -0.82 -21.74
CA LEU A 107 -14.24 -1.87 -22.51
C LEU A 107 -15.17 -3.02 -22.95
N ALA A 108 -16.26 -3.25 -22.23
CA ALA A 108 -17.21 -4.34 -22.51
C ALA A 108 -17.76 -4.35 -23.94
N PRO A 109 -18.15 -3.21 -24.58
CA PRO A 109 -18.62 -3.20 -25.97
C PRO A 109 -17.56 -3.65 -26.99
N LYS A 110 -16.28 -3.61 -26.62
CA LYS A 110 -15.14 -4.07 -27.44
C LYS A 110 -14.76 -5.51 -27.14
N ALA A 111 -15.49 -6.16 -26.23
CA ALA A 111 -15.19 -7.50 -25.71
C ALA A 111 -13.74 -7.63 -25.18
N ILE A 112 -13.17 -6.56 -24.64
CA ILE A 112 -11.89 -6.55 -23.92
C ILE A 112 -12.20 -6.77 -22.45
N ASN A 113 -11.58 -7.79 -21.86
CA ASN A 113 -11.76 -8.11 -20.46
C ASN A 113 -10.91 -7.16 -19.61
N TYR A 114 -11.52 -6.56 -18.59
CA TYR A 114 -10.81 -5.77 -17.60
C TYR A 114 -10.71 -6.54 -16.26
N VAL A 115 -9.53 -6.53 -15.65
CA VAL A 115 -9.24 -7.19 -14.35
C VAL A 115 -8.52 -6.20 -13.47
N ASP A 116 -9.01 -5.96 -12.27
CA ASP A 116 -8.37 -5.14 -11.25
C ASP A 116 -7.67 -6.01 -10.22
N VAL A 117 -6.41 -5.68 -9.90
CA VAL A 117 -5.58 -6.47 -9.00
C VAL A 117 -4.94 -5.60 -7.93
N GLY A 118 -5.59 -5.56 -6.78
CA GLY A 118 -5.01 -4.97 -5.58
C GLY A 118 -3.83 -5.79 -5.09
N THR A 119 -2.63 -5.20 -5.09
CA THR A 119 -1.38 -5.91 -4.78
C THR A 119 -0.77 -5.38 -3.48
N SER A 120 -0.44 -6.28 -2.56
CA SER A 120 0.32 -6.01 -1.33
C SER A 120 1.61 -6.82 -1.31
N GLY A 121 2.71 -6.21 -0.83
CA GLY A 121 4.04 -6.83 -0.80
C GLY A 121 5.18 -5.84 -1.10
N GLY A 122 4.85 -4.73 -1.75
CA GLY A 122 5.78 -3.64 -2.03
C GLY A 122 7.08 -4.09 -2.71
N VAL A 123 8.20 -3.54 -2.28
CA VAL A 123 9.53 -3.84 -2.84
C VAL A 123 10.02 -5.25 -2.50
N TRP A 124 9.46 -5.89 -1.49
CA TRP A 124 9.84 -7.22 -1.02
C TRP A 124 9.18 -8.36 -1.81
N GLY A 125 8.25 -8.03 -2.70
CA GLY A 125 7.48 -9.02 -3.44
C GLY A 125 8.31 -9.92 -4.37
N LEU A 126 9.52 -9.50 -4.79
CA LEU A 126 10.41 -10.36 -5.56
C LEU A 126 10.76 -11.65 -4.80
N GLU A 127 11.03 -11.53 -3.52
CA GLU A 127 11.46 -12.62 -2.65
C GLU A 127 10.28 -13.29 -1.95
N ARG A 128 9.39 -12.49 -1.36
CA ARG A 128 8.28 -12.94 -0.52
C ARG A 128 7.02 -13.30 -1.30
N GLY A 129 6.89 -12.87 -2.56
CA GLY A 129 5.65 -12.92 -3.33
C GLY A 129 4.72 -11.75 -3.00
N TYR A 130 3.64 -11.67 -3.76
CA TYR A 130 2.62 -10.61 -3.66
C TYR A 130 1.29 -11.20 -3.23
N CYS A 131 0.71 -10.66 -2.16
CA CYS A 131 -0.68 -10.93 -1.81
C CYS A 131 -1.57 -10.16 -2.80
N MET A 132 -2.51 -10.86 -3.45
CA MET A 132 -3.33 -10.24 -4.51
C MET A 132 -4.82 -10.46 -4.26
N MET A 133 -5.56 -9.36 -4.36
CA MET A 133 -7.02 -9.29 -4.32
C MET A 133 -7.50 -8.94 -5.73
N ILE A 134 -8.27 -9.81 -6.35
CA ILE A 134 -8.54 -9.78 -7.79
C ILE A 134 -10.03 -9.56 -8.03
N GLY A 135 -10.37 -8.60 -8.89
CA GLY A 135 -11.72 -8.37 -9.38
C GLY A 135 -11.78 -8.51 -10.91
N GLY A 136 -12.88 -9.03 -11.42
CA GLY A 136 -13.07 -9.16 -12.84
C GLY A 136 -13.87 -10.38 -13.30
N PRO A 137 -14.05 -10.57 -14.62
CA PRO A 137 -14.79 -11.71 -15.14
C PRO A 137 -14.11 -13.04 -14.83
N ASP A 138 -14.87 -14.01 -14.33
CA ASP A 138 -14.40 -15.36 -13.97
C ASP A 138 -13.50 -16.03 -15.01
N ALA A 139 -13.88 -15.92 -16.28
CA ALA A 139 -13.13 -16.56 -17.36
C ALA A 139 -11.73 -15.94 -17.53
N ALA A 140 -11.64 -14.61 -17.45
CA ALA A 140 -10.37 -13.89 -17.54
C ALA A 140 -9.48 -14.17 -16.32
N VAL A 141 -10.05 -14.17 -15.11
CA VAL A 141 -9.32 -14.45 -13.88
C VAL A 141 -8.79 -15.89 -13.89
N ARG A 142 -9.60 -16.88 -14.30
CA ARG A 142 -9.15 -18.28 -14.45
C ARG A 142 -8.05 -18.43 -15.50
N HIS A 143 -8.13 -17.70 -16.61
CA HIS A 143 -7.08 -17.73 -17.64
C HIS A 143 -5.74 -17.22 -17.08
N LEU A 144 -5.78 -16.20 -16.22
CA LEU A 144 -4.60 -15.59 -15.60
C LEU A 144 -4.09 -16.35 -14.36
N ASP A 145 -4.76 -17.41 -13.89
CA ASP A 145 -4.38 -18.14 -12.67
C ASP A 145 -2.90 -18.57 -12.61
N PRO A 146 -2.26 -19.06 -13.69
CA PRO A 146 -0.84 -19.38 -13.66
C PRO A 146 0.07 -18.16 -13.36
N ILE A 147 -0.32 -16.96 -13.78
CA ILE A 147 0.37 -15.71 -13.48
C ILE A 147 0.21 -15.36 -12.00
N PHE A 148 -1.02 -15.38 -11.49
CA PHE A 148 -1.28 -15.10 -10.08
C PHE A 148 -0.57 -16.08 -9.16
N LYS A 149 -0.63 -17.36 -9.47
CA LYS A 149 0.06 -18.43 -8.71
C LYS A 149 1.58 -18.20 -8.65
N THR A 150 2.19 -17.74 -9.72
CA THR A 150 3.64 -17.45 -9.77
C THR A 150 3.98 -16.19 -8.97
N LEU A 151 3.15 -15.15 -9.05
CA LEU A 151 3.36 -13.91 -8.31
C LEU A 151 3.09 -14.07 -6.81
N ALA A 152 2.16 -14.92 -6.42
CA ALA A 152 1.77 -15.12 -5.03
C ALA A 152 2.89 -15.70 -4.15
N PRO A 153 2.82 -15.52 -2.81
CA PRO A 153 3.79 -16.10 -1.88
C PRO A 153 3.73 -17.63 -1.79
N GLY A 154 2.59 -18.24 -2.16
CA GLY A 154 2.32 -19.63 -1.90
C GLY A 154 1.94 -19.88 -0.44
N ALA A 155 1.77 -21.14 -0.04
CA ALA A 155 1.41 -21.51 1.34
C ALA A 155 2.47 -21.12 2.37
N GLY A 156 3.74 -21.08 1.96
CA GLY A 156 4.87 -20.71 2.85
C GLY A 156 4.90 -21.58 4.12
N ASN A 157 5.35 -20.95 5.22
CA ASN A 157 5.44 -21.60 6.54
C ASN A 157 4.31 -21.14 7.48
N ILE A 158 3.27 -20.48 6.97
CA ILE A 158 2.14 -20.03 7.79
C ILE A 158 1.23 -21.24 8.06
N PRO A 159 0.97 -21.57 9.33
CA PRO A 159 0.07 -22.68 9.66
C PRO A 159 -1.33 -22.42 9.07
N ARG A 160 -1.97 -23.48 8.61
CA ARG A 160 -3.37 -23.39 8.17
C ARG A 160 -4.27 -22.94 9.32
N THR A 161 -5.18 -22.03 9.03
CA THR A 161 -6.21 -21.62 10.00
C THR A 161 -7.05 -22.84 10.40
N PRO A 162 -7.22 -23.12 11.70
CA PRO A 162 -8.08 -24.21 12.15
C PRO A 162 -9.49 -24.12 11.56
N GLY A 163 -10.01 -25.23 11.09
CA GLY A 163 -11.33 -25.30 10.43
C GLY A 163 -11.32 -25.09 8.91
N ARG A 164 -10.16 -24.77 8.32
CA ARG A 164 -10.03 -24.62 6.86
C ARG A 164 -9.62 -25.91 6.11
N GLU A 165 -9.52 -27.03 6.77
CA GLU A 165 -9.00 -28.29 6.21
C GLU A 165 -9.76 -28.77 4.97
N ARG A 166 -11.04 -28.40 4.87
CA ARG A 166 -11.94 -28.77 3.77
C ARG A 166 -12.31 -27.59 2.86
N ILE A 167 -11.74 -26.39 3.11
CA ILE A 167 -11.98 -25.20 2.29
C ILE A 167 -10.91 -25.15 1.22
N GLY A 168 -11.33 -25.33 -0.02
CA GLY A 168 -10.44 -25.19 -1.19
C GLY A 168 -10.21 -23.72 -1.58
N GLY A 169 -9.57 -23.56 -2.73
CA GLY A 169 -9.33 -22.24 -3.35
C GLY A 169 -7.92 -21.74 -3.15
N THR A 170 -7.69 -20.49 -3.53
CA THR A 170 -6.36 -19.89 -3.65
C THR A 170 -5.97 -18.98 -2.48
N ALA A 171 -6.88 -18.72 -1.54
CA ALA A 171 -6.65 -17.80 -0.42
C ALA A 171 -5.43 -18.22 0.43
N GLU A 172 -5.23 -19.50 0.68
CA GLU A 172 -4.08 -20.02 1.43
C GLU A 172 -2.76 -19.91 0.65
N LEU A 173 -2.84 -19.61 -0.64
CA LEU A 173 -1.67 -19.35 -1.50
C LEU A 173 -1.34 -17.85 -1.59
N GLY A 174 -2.16 -16.99 -0.97
CA GLY A 174 -1.96 -15.54 -0.92
C GLY A 174 -2.56 -14.77 -2.10
N TYR A 175 -3.52 -15.34 -2.84
CA TYR A 175 -4.31 -14.61 -3.82
C TYR A 175 -5.76 -15.07 -3.84
N LEU A 176 -6.69 -14.18 -4.17
CA LEU A 176 -8.11 -14.47 -4.15
C LEU A 176 -8.86 -13.68 -5.23
N HIS A 177 -9.73 -14.37 -5.99
CA HIS A 177 -10.75 -13.72 -6.79
C HIS A 177 -11.87 -13.25 -5.84
N CYS A 178 -11.96 -11.94 -5.64
CA CYS A 178 -12.86 -11.32 -4.66
C CYS A 178 -14.27 -11.06 -5.22
N GLY A 179 -14.42 -11.05 -6.55
CA GLY A 179 -15.70 -10.79 -7.20
C GLY A 179 -15.58 -10.08 -8.54
N ALA A 180 -16.63 -9.39 -8.95
CA ALA A 180 -16.69 -8.63 -10.18
C ALA A 180 -15.68 -7.47 -10.21
N ASN A 181 -15.60 -6.76 -11.33
CA ASN A 181 -14.72 -5.60 -11.51
C ASN A 181 -14.86 -4.58 -10.38
N GLY A 182 -13.74 -4.11 -9.87
CA GLY A 182 -13.61 -3.23 -8.72
C GLY A 182 -13.46 -3.95 -7.39
N ALA A 183 -13.84 -5.24 -7.27
CA ALA A 183 -13.77 -5.96 -6.01
C ALA A 183 -12.33 -6.14 -5.51
N GLY A 184 -11.36 -6.30 -6.40
CA GLY A 184 -9.94 -6.41 -6.05
C GLY A 184 -9.42 -5.15 -5.39
N HIS A 185 -9.54 -4.00 -6.05
CA HIS A 185 -9.11 -2.72 -5.49
C HIS A 185 -9.97 -2.26 -4.30
N PHE A 186 -11.25 -2.63 -4.24
CA PHE A 186 -12.07 -2.37 -3.06
C PHE A 186 -11.52 -3.07 -1.82
N VAL A 187 -11.24 -4.36 -1.91
CA VAL A 187 -10.64 -5.12 -0.79
C VAL A 187 -9.25 -4.59 -0.45
N LYS A 188 -8.46 -4.21 -1.48
CA LYS A 188 -7.12 -3.64 -1.30
C LYS A 188 -7.15 -2.29 -0.58
N MET A 189 -8.07 -1.38 -0.91
CA MET A 189 -8.12 -0.09 -0.23
C MET A 189 -8.49 -0.23 1.25
N VAL A 190 -9.39 -1.17 1.58
CA VAL A 190 -9.73 -1.47 2.99
C VAL A 190 -8.52 -2.05 3.72
N HIS A 191 -7.77 -2.97 3.10
CA HIS A 191 -6.50 -3.45 3.63
C HIS A 191 -5.55 -2.29 3.96
N ASN A 192 -5.40 -1.32 3.06
CA ASN A 192 -4.53 -0.17 3.31
C ASN A 192 -5.09 0.77 4.39
N GLY A 193 -6.39 0.91 4.50
CA GLY A 193 -7.02 1.63 5.63
C GLY A 193 -6.63 1.00 6.97
N ILE A 194 -6.71 -0.33 7.08
CA ILE A 194 -6.29 -1.09 8.27
C ILE A 194 -4.78 -0.91 8.51
N GLU A 195 -3.96 -0.97 7.46
CA GLU A 195 -2.52 -0.74 7.54
C GLU A 195 -2.19 0.64 8.15
N TYR A 196 -2.91 1.71 7.74
CA TYR A 196 -2.76 3.04 8.32
C TYR A 196 -3.04 3.05 9.83
N GLY A 197 -4.10 2.38 10.27
CA GLY A 197 -4.46 2.27 11.69
C GLY A 197 -3.38 1.56 12.51
N ILE A 198 -2.85 0.44 12.02
CA ILE A 198 -1.79 -0.32 12.69
C ILE A 198 -0.50 0.51 12.76
N MET A 199 -0.12 1.18 11.68
CA MET A 199 1.07 2.03 11.64
C MET A 199 0.96 3.20 12.62
N ALA A 200 -0.22 3.85 12.71
CA ALA A 200 -0.47 4.93 13.66
C ALA A 200 -0.34 4.43 15.10
N ALA A 201 -0.96 3.30 15.43
CA ALA A 201 -0.88 2.72 16.77
C ALA A 201 0.57 2.39 17.19
N TYR A 202 1.40 1.84 16.30
CA TYR A 202 2.83 1.63 16.59
C TYR A 202 3.56 2.95 16.77
N ALA A 203 3.31 3.96 15.94
CA ALA A 203 3.97 5.25 16.04
C ALA A 203 3.65 5.95 17.38
N GLU A 204 2.39 5.98 17.78
CA GLU A 204 1.93 6.54 19.06
C GLU A 204 2.54 5.79 20.25
N GLY A 205 2.49 4.45 20.25
CA GLY A 205 3.07 3.63 21.31
C GLY A 205 4.58 3.82 21.44
N MET A 206 5.32 3.83 20.34
CA MET A 206 6.77 4.09 20.34
C MET A 206 7.08 5.53 20.80
N SER A 207 6.23 6.50 20.47
CA SER A 207 6.37 7.88 20.93
C SER A 207 6.20 8.00 22.45
N ILE A 208 5.22 7.28 23.04
CA ILE A 208 5.05 7.22 24.50
C ILE A 208 6.32 6.67 25.15
N LEU A 209 6.86 5.56 24.66
CA LEU A 209 8.06 4.94 25.20
C LEU A 209 9.29 5.85 25.06
N ARG A 210 9.41 6.59 23.96
CA ARG A 210 10.49 7.56 23.75
C ARG A 210 10.47 8.69 24.77
N HIS A 211 9.28 9.08 25.27
CA HIS A 211 9.11 10.14 26.27
C HIS A 211 8.98 9.61 27.71
N ALA A 212 9.31 8.34 27.94
CA ALA A 212 9.19 7.72 29.25
C ALA A 212 10.19 8.30 30.30
N ASN A 213 11.11 9.15 29.87
CA ASN A 213 12.06 9.89 30.77
C ASN A 213 11.64 11.35 30.98
N VAL A 214 10.43 11.72 30.69
CA VAL A 214 9.93 13.10 30.83
C VAL A 214 10.02 13.64 32.26
N GLY A 215 10.14 12.76 33.29
CA GLY A 215 10.32 13.11 34.67
C GLY A 215 11.72 13.65 35.02
N GLU A 216 12.71 13.44 34.15
CA GLU A 216 14.05 14.00 34.31
C GLU A 216 14.19 15.42 33.75
N GLN A 217 13.17 15.86 32.96
CA GLN A 217 13.21 17.17 32.31
C GLN A 217 12.74 18.27 33.26
N GLN A 218 13.55 19.32 33.38
CA GLN A 218 13.10 20.55 34.04
C GLN A 218 12.06 21.25 33.16
N ARG A 219 10.84 21.39 33.69
CA ARG A 219 9.74 22.11 33.02
C ARG A 219 9.46 23.41 33.72
N ALA A 220 9.24 24.48 32.97
CA ALA A 220 8.78 25.73 33.52
C ALA A 220 7.41 25.53 34.22
N ILE A 221 7.26 26.03 35.43
CA ILE A 221 6.00 26.01 36.17
C ILE A 221 5.37 27.39 36.00
N ASP A 222 4.32 27.48 35.25
CA ASP A 222 3.57 28.70 34.98
C ASP A 222 2.08 28.38 34.76
N ALA A 223 1.27 29.41 34.50
CA ALA A 223 -0.18 29.29 34.27
C ALA A 223 -0.53 28.51 32.97
N GLU A 224 0.41 28.36 32.07
CA GLU A 224 0.24 27.70 30.76
C GLU A 224 0.67 26.23 30.76
N THR A 225 1.27 25.75 31.85
CA THR A 225 1.86 24.42 31.90
C THR A 225 1.21 23.57 32.99
N THR A 226 0.62 22.46 32.61
CA THR A 226 0.17 21.46 33.58
C THR A 226 1.40 20.80 34.22
N PRO A 227 1.56 20.82 35.54
CA PRO A 227 2.69 20.18 36.20
C PRO A 227 2.62 18.66 36.06
N LEU A 228 3.77 18.04 35.79
CA LEU A 228 3.89 16.58 35.84
C LEU A 228 3.80 16.15 37.30
N ARG A 229 2.78 15.40 37.67
CA ARG A 229 2.65 14.78 38.98
C ARG A 229 3.48 13.52 39.04
N ASN A 230 4.21 13.31 40.16
CA ASN A 230 5.03 12.13 40.39
C ASN A 230 6.07 11.91 39.26
N PRO A 231 6.99 12.89 39.03
CA PRO A 231 7.98 12.77 37.94
C PRO A 231 8.88 11.55 38.10
N GLU A 232 9.02 11.01 39.29
CA GLU A 232 9.76 9.79 39.61
C GLU A 232 9.22 8.55 38.92
N LEU A 233 7.95 8.58 38.42
CA LEU A 233 7.35 7.48 37.68
C LEU A 233 7.69 7.50 36.18
N TYR A 234 8.38 8.53 35.70
CA TYR A 234 8.69 8.76 34.28
C TYR A 234 10.19 9.03 34.10
N GLN A 235 11.02 8.11 34.59
CA GLN A 235 12.51 8.22 34.56
C GLN A 235 13.12 6.97 33.90
N TYR A 236 12.53 6.50 32.79
CA TYR A 236 13.00 5.33 32.10
C TYR A 236 13.78 5.70 30.84
N GLU A 237 15.03 5.29 30.75
CA GLU A 237 15.80 5.28 29.52
C GLU A 237 15.56 3.98 28.76
N LEU A 238 14.67 4.01 27.79
CA LEU A 238 14.21 2.83 27.07
C LEU A 238 14.92 2.70 25.72
N ASN A 239 15.46 1.51 25.44
CA ASN A 239 15.98 1.17 24.14
C ASN A 239 14.85 0.69 23.21
N LEU A 240 14.31 1.59 22.41
CA LEU A 240 13.17 1.29 21.51
C LEU A 240 13.48 0.22 20.47
N ARG A 241 14.72 0.14 19.99
CA ARG A 241 15.17 -0.90 19.06
C ARG A 241 15.02 -2.29 19.68
N ASP A 242 15.45 -2.47 20.91
CA ASP A 242 15.42 -3.77 21.59
C ASP A 242 13.99 -4.11 22.05
N ILE A 243 13.18 -3.09 22.37
CA ILE A 243 11.74 -3.28 22.65
C ILE A 243 11.00 -3.75 21.39
N ALA A 244 11.23 -3.11 20.26
CA ALA A 244 10.64 -3.55 18.99
C ALA A 244 11.08 -4.97 18.62
N GLU A 245 12.35 -5.32 18.87
CA GLU A 245 12.88 -6.67 18.62
C GLU A 245 12.22 -7.71 19.53
N VAL A 246 12.04 -7.46 20.83
CA VAL A 246 11.38 -8.43 21.72
C VAL A 246 9.91 -8.60 21.38
N TRP A 247 9.22 -7.53 21.00
CA TRP A 247 7.81 -7.61 20.62
C TRP A 247 7.59 -8.41 19.32
N ARG A 248 8.44 -8.23 18.32
CA ARG A 248 8.32 -8.98 17.06
C ARG A 248 8.59 -10.48 17.22
N ARG A 249 9.26 -10.91 18.31
CA ARG A 249 9.63 -12.31 18.57
C ARG A 249 8.52 -13.18 19.12
N GLY A 250 7.38 -12.65 19.49
CA GLY A 250 6.28 -13.49 19.98
C GLY A 250 5.22 -12.76 20.77
N SER A 251 5.19 -11.44 20.78
CA SER A 251 4.09 -10.71 21.38
C SER A 251 2.83 -10.82 20.49
N VAL A 252 1.66 -10.59 21.09
CA VAL A 252 0.37 -10.62 20.39
C VAL A 252 0.25 -9.57 19.29
N ILE A 253 1.07 -8.50 19.33
CA ILE A 253 1.12 -7.46 18.29
C ILE A 253 2.19 -7.74 17.23
N ALA A 254 2.81 -8.91 17.21
CA ALA A 254 3.78 -9.28 16.19
C ALA A 254 3.15 -9.21 14.80
N SER A 255 3.81 -8.53 13.87
CA SER A 255 3.38 -8.38 12.48
C SER A 255 4.56 -8.01 11.58
N TRP A 256 4.38 -8.13 10.27
CA TRP A 256 5.41 -7.64 9.35
C TRP A 256 5.66 -6.13 9.48
N LEU A 257 4.65 -5.33 9.80
CA LEU A 257 4.83 -3.90 10.08
C LEU A 257 5.73 -3.67 11.29
N LEU A 258 5.63 -4.50 12.32
CA LEU A 258 6.54 -4.44 13.48
C LEU A 258 7.96 -4.88 13.11
N ASP A 259 8.13 -5.87 12.22
CA ASP A 259 9.44 -6.23 11.67
C ASP A 259 10.12 -5.05 10.96
N LEU A 260 9.33 -4.30 10.18
CA LEU A 260 9.81 -3.09 9.50
C LEU A 260 10.13 -1.97 10.48
N THR A 261 9.35 -1.82 11.55
CA THR A 261 9.63 -0.87 12.65
C THR A 261 10.95 -1.19 13.33
N ALA A 262 11.18 -2.44 13.73
CA ALA A 262 12.44 -2.88 14.32
C ALA A 262 13.63 -2.66 13.38
N THR A 263 13.43 -2.91 12.09
CA THR A 263 14.46 -2.65 11.06
C THR A 263 14.79 -1.17 10.96
N ALA A 264 13.80 -0.28 10.96
CA ALA A 264 14.00 1.16 10.89
C ALA A 264 14.77 1.67 12.12
N LEU A 265 14.35 1.29 13.32
CA LEU A 265 14.98 1.67 14.58
C LEU A 265 16.39 1.09 14.76
N THR A 266 16.68 -0.05 14.12
CA THR A 266 18.03 -0.61 14.10
C THR A 266 18.97 0.19 13.21
N LYS A 267 18.48 0.67 12.08
CA LYS A 267 19.27 1.46 11.10
C LYS A 267 19.51 2.89 11.57
N ASP A 268 18.50 3.52 12.15
CA ASP A 268 18.52 4.90 12.62
C ASP A 268 17.60 5.03 13.85
N PRO A 269 18.13 4.84 15.08
CA PRO A 269 17.31 4.88 16.30
C PRO A 269 16.61 6.22 16.55
N ALA A 270 17.15 7.31 16.04
CA ALA A 270 16.57 8.65 16.17
C ALA A 270 15.69 9.06 14.97
N LEU A 271 15.64 8.23 13.90
CA LEU A 271 14.93 8.48 12.65
C LEU A 271 15.29 9.83 12.00
N THR A 272 16.55 10.23 12.09
CA THR A 272 17.07 11.55 11.67
C THR A 272 16.98 11.77 10.16
N ASN A 273 16.89 10.69 9.39
CA ASN A 273 16.73 10.75 7.92
C ASN A 273 15.28 11.01 7.46
N PHE A 274 14.34 11.20 8.38
CA PHE A 274 12.93 11.39 8.09
C PHE A 274 12.41 12.70 8.67
N ALA A 275 11.73 13.50 7.86
CA ALA A 275 11.16 14.78 8.26
C ALA A 275 9.76 14.69 8.91
N GLY A 276 9.23 13.50 9.12
CA GLY A 276 7.92 13.29 9.72
C GLY A 276 6.72 13.64 8.82
N ARG A 277 6.91 13.89 7.52
CA ARG A 277 5.83 14.17 6.57
C ARG A 277 5.30 12.88 5.94
N VAL A 278 4.09 12.47 6.31
CA VAL A 278 3.52 11.20 5.88
C VAL A 278 2.48 11.42 4.78
N SER A 279 2.77 10.93 3.58
CA SER A 279 1.84 11.00 2.44
C SER A 279 0.74 9.95 2.56
N ASP A 280 -0.40 10.22 1.92
CA ASP A 280 -1.41 9.23 1.60
C ASP A 280 -1.54 9.09 0.08
N SER A 281 -1.81 7.89 -0.42
CA SER A 281 -1.96 7.58 -1.85
C SER A 281 -3.43 7.39 -2.28
N GLY A 282 -4.37 7.76 -1.40
CA GLY A 282 -5.81 7.78 -1.68
C GLY A 282 -6.60 6.69 -0.99
N GLU A 283 -6.02 5.52 -0.74
CA GLU A 283 -6.76 4.33 -0.25
C GLU A 283 -7.43 4.57 1.11
N GLY A 284 -6.74 5.26 2.03
CA GLY A 284 -7.33 5.64 3.32
C GLY A 284 -8.55 6.55 3.15
N ARG A 285 -8.50 7.49 2.20
CA ARG A 285 -9.63 8.36 1.85
C ARG A 285 -10.80 7.57 1.28
N TRP A 286 -10.52 6.68 0.34
CA TRP A 286 -11.54 5.88 -0.33
C TRP A 286 -12.20 4.89 0.64
N THR A 287 -11.43 4.31 1.55
CA THR A 287 -11.93 3.45 2.63
C THR A 287 -12.93 4.19 3.53
N ILE A 288 -12.60 5.43 3.95
CA ILE A 288 -13.50 6.23 4.79
C ILE A 288 -14.76 6.64 4.01
N LYS A 289 -14.63 7.02 2.73
CA LYS A 289 -15.80 7.32 1.87
C LYS A 289 -16.72 6.11 1.76
N ALA A 290 -16.18 4.93 1.48
CA ALA A 290 -16.97 3.70 1.43
C ALA A 290 -17.63 3.37 2.78
N ALA A 291 -16.95 3.64 3.89
CA ALA A 291 -17.52 3.44 5.22
C ALA A 291 -18.70 4.41 5.49
N ILE A 292 -18.60 5.67 5.03
CA ILE A 292 -19.70 6.65 5.12
C ILE A 292 -20.88 6.14 4.29
N ASP A 293 -20.66 5.75 3.05
CA ASP A 293 -21.70 5.27 2.15
C ASP A 293 -22.38 3.98 2.67
N ALA A 294 -21.63 3.13 3.36
CA ALA A 294 -22.09 1.90 3.97
C ALA A 294 -22.64 2.09 5.41
N ALA A 295 -22.64 3.31 5.96
CA ALA A 295 -22.98 3.62 7.33
C ALA A 295 -22.19 2.83 8.39
N VAL A 296 -20.90 2.54 8.10
CA VAL A 296 -19.99 1.82 9.01
C VAL A 296 -19.12 2.82 9.78
N PRO A 297 -19.10 2.81 11.12
CA PRO A 297 -18.22 3.69 11.88
C PRO A 297 -16.76 3.23 11.79
N VAL A 298 -15.85 4.17 11.47
CA VAL A 298 -14.40 3.89 11.31
C VAL A 298 -13.53 4.93 12.05
N PRO A 299 -13.71 5.13 13.37
CA PRO A 299 -12.98 6.16 14.11
C PRO A 299 -11.46 5.97 14.06
N VAL A 300 -10.96 4.74 14.21
CA VAL A 300 -9.52 4.44 14.17
C VAL A 300 -8.89 4.78 12.82
N LEU A 301 -9.52 4.34 11.73
CA LEU A 301 -9.01 4.60 10.37
C LEU A 301 -9.09 6.09 10.01
N SER A 302 -10.14 6.78 10.43
CA SER A 302 -10.30 8.21 10.21
C SER A 302 -9.20 9.01 10.93
N THR A 303 -8.95 8.71 12.20
CA THR A 303 -7.89 9.37 12.98
C THR A 303 -6.51 9.12 12.34
N ALA A 304 -6.21 7.88 11.95
CA ALA A 304 -4.95 7.54 11.30
C ALA A 304 -4.74 8.27 9.95
N LEU A 305 -5.80 8.54 9.19
CA LEU A 305 -5.73 9.35 7.97
C LEU A 305 -5.50 10.83 8.31
N TYR A 306 -6.23 11.38 9.27
CA TYR A 306 -6.13 12.79 9.65
C TYR A 306 -4.76 13.12 10.24
N GLU A 307 -4.15 12.20 10.98
CA GLU A 307 -2.76 12.34 11.43
C GLU A 307 -1.79 12.55 10.25
N ARG A 308 -1.98 11.83 9.16
CA ARG A 308 -1.18 12.07 7.95
C ARG A 308 -1.39 13.47 7.36
N PHE A 309 -2.59 14.04 7.47
CA PHE A 309 -2.85 15.43 7.07
C PHE A 309 -2.12 16.40 8.00
N SER A 310 -2.24 16.21 9.31
CA SER A 310 -1.55 17.02 10.32
C SER A 310 -0.04 16.99 10.13
N SER A 311 0.53 15.82 9.86
CA SER A 311 1.97 15.66 9.62
C SER A 311 2.52 16.48 8.43
N ARG A 312 1.64 16.92 7.53
CA ARG A 312 2.00 17.75 6.35
C ARG A 312 1.76 19.25 6.56
N GLY A 313 1.27 19.63 7.74
CA GLY A 313 0.99 21.03 8.09
C GLY A 313 -0.44 21.49 7.75
N GLU A 314 -1.34 20.58 7.37
CA GLU A 314 -2.73 20.94 7.04
C GLU A 314 -3.55 21.39 8.27
N ALA A 315 -3.05 21.16 9.50
CA ALA A 315 -3.65 21.64 10.74
C ALA A 315 -3.24 23.09 11.09
N THR A 316 -2.23 23.66 10.48
CA THR A 316 -1.57 24.91 10.89
C THR A 316 -2.53 26.09 11.09
N PHE A 317 -3.52 26.27 10.22
CA PHE A 317 -4.50 27.38 10.38
C PHE A 317 -5.39 27.16 11.59
N GLY A 318 -5.87 25.93 11.79
CA GLY A 318 -6.69 25.56 12.96
C GLY A 318 -5.94 25.78 14.28
N ASP A 319 -4.66 25.34 14.33
CA ASP A 319 -3.80 25.50 15.50
C ASP A 319 -3.57 26.99 15.84
N LYS A 320 -3.32 27.83 14.81
CA LYS A 320 -3.20 29.29 14.99
C LYS A 320 -4.50 29.90 15.50
N LEU A 321 -5.65 29.46 15.02
CA LEU A 321 -6.95 29.96 15.46
C LEU A 321 -7.22 29.56 16.92
N LEU A 322 -6.88 28.33 17.31
CA LEU A 322 -6.97 27.90 18.72
C LEU A 322 -6.12 28.76 19.64
N SER A 323 -4.89 29.08 19.21
CA SER A 323 -3.99 29.95 19.95
C SER A 323 -4.54 31.37 20.07
N ALA A 324 -5.06 31.94 18.99
CA ALA A 324 -5.70 33.25 18.99
C ALA A 324 -6.91 33.31 19.91
N MET A 325 -7.77 32.30 19.89
CA MET A 325 -8.94 32.23 20.80
C MET A 325 -8.52 32.14 22.28
N ARG A 326 -7.45 31.39 22.60
CA ARG A 326 -6.89 31.36 23.96
C ARG A 326 -6.37 32.71 24.40
N TYR A 327 -5.70 33.44 23.50
CA TYR A 327 -5.24 34.79 23.78
C TYR A 327 -6.43 35.75 24.03
N ASP A 328 -7.45 35.74 23.20
CA ASP A 328 -8.59 36.62 23.32
C ASP A 328 -9.46 36.33 24.55
N VAL A 329 -9.56 35.06 24.96
CA VAL A 329 -10.34 34.66 26.15
C VAL A 329 -9.59 34.94 27.45
N GLY A 330 -8.31 34.68 27.53
CA GLY A 330 -7.58 34.69 28.79
C GLY A 330 -6.22 35.41 28.77
N GLY A 331 -5.84 36.07 27.67
CA GLY A 331 -4.52 36.70 27.54
C GLY A 331 -3.35 35.70 27.45
N HIS A 332 -3.63 34.44 27.13
CA HIS A 332 -2.62 33.38 27.07
C HIS A 332 -1.68 33.57 25.86
N VAL A 333 -0.44 33.89 26.09
CA VAL A 333 0.58 34.13 25.05
C VAL A 333 1.21 32.81 24.64
N GLU A 334 1.40 32.62 23.32
CA GLU A 334 2.14 31.46 22.80
C GLU A 334 3.58 31.43 23.36
N LYS A 335 4.01 30.26 23.82
CA LYS A 335 5.42 30.05 24.12
C LYS A 335 6.19 29.86 22.82
N THR A 336 7.27 30.61 22.66
CA THR A 336 8.25 30.35 21.61
C THR A 336 8.84 28.97 21.80
N ALA A 337 8.94 28.19 20.72
CA ALA A 337 9.67 26.93 20.75
C ALA A 337 11.11 27.20 21.23
N GLY A 338 11.48 26.61 22.38
CA GLY A 338 12.82 26.71 22.94
C GLY A 338 13.80 25.80 22.20
#